data_477fdbb0a89f861cdd95767fe0c86322
#
_entry.id   477fdbb0a89f861cdd95767fe0c86322
#
_cell.length_a   1.000
_cell.length_b   1.000
_cell.length_c   1.000
_cell.angle_alpha   90.00
_cell.angle_beta   90.00
_cell.angle_gamma   90.00
#
_symmetry.space_group_name_H-M   'P 1'
#
loop_
_entity.id
_entity.type
_entity.pdbx_description
1 polymer ?
#
loop_
_entity_poly.entity_id
_entity_poly.type
_entity_poly.pdbx_seq_one_letter_code
_entity_poly.pdbx_strand_id
1 'polypeptide(L)'
;SAASDVYKRQKVFSWVDRFTVFDETGADKYHVEGEFFSWGKKLYVTDLTGHETAFIQQKVFSMMPRFFVYIDGVERAEIVKRFTFFYEKYEIEGLDWTIEGDFWAHEYRITQNSREIVSISKEWFTWGDCYQLDIADSADETLALAVVLAIDAVHAQANAAAAST
;
A
#
# COMPACT_ATOMS: atom_id res chain seq x y z
N SER A 1 -26.61 -5.59 17.60
CA SER A 1 -25.29 -6.08 17.94
C SER A 1 -24.33 -5.68 16.83
N ALA A 2 -23.37 -4.84 17.12
CA ALA A 2 -22.29 -4.57 16.20
C ALA A 2 -21.54 -5.90 16.01
N ALA A 3 -21.63 -6.49 14.80
CA ALA A 3 -20.72 -7.55 14.43
C ALA A 3 -19.32 -6.93 14.51
N SER A 4 -18.48 -7.44 15.41
CA SER A 4 -17.09 -7.05 15.44
C SER A 4 -16.49 -7.45 14.09
N ASP A 5 -16.02 -6.46 13.34
CA ASP A 5 -15.31 -6.76 12.12
C ASP A 5 -14.07 -7.58 12.48
N VAL A 6 -13.96 -8.75 11.90
CA VAL A 6 -12.76 -9.56 12.04
C VAL A 6 -11.73 -9.00 11.07
N TYR A 7 -10.56 -8.66 11.58
CA TYR A 7 -9.45 -8.13 10.80
C TYR A 7 -8.37 -9.19 10.63
N LYS A 8 -7.86 -9.32 9.43
CA LYS A 8 -6.64 -10.07 9.16
C LYS A 8 -5.45 -9.16 9.35
N ARG A 9 -4.57 -9.53 10.25
CA ARG A 9 -3.36 -8.76 10.55
C ARG A 9 -2.21 -9.25 9.68
N GLN A 10 -1.52 -8.29 9.06
CA GLN A 10 -0.33 -8.55 8.28
C GLN A 10 0.82 -7.65 8.74
N LYS A 11 2.04 -8.17 8.70
CA LYS A 11 3.25 -7.41 8.99
C LYS A 11 4.06 -7.26 7.72
N VAL A 12 4.40 -6.01 7.40
CA VAL A 12 5.16 -5.65 6.21
C VAL A 12 6.45 -4.98 6.65
N PHE A 13 7.58 -5.53 6.26
CA PHE A 13 8.88 -4.90 6.45
C PHE A 13 9.16 -3.91 5.34
N SER A 14 9.66 -2.71 5.70
CA SER A 14 9.81 -1.63 4.75
C SER A 14 11.11 -1.69 3.92
N TRP A 15 10.99 -1.32 2.68
CA TRP A 15 11.91 -0.66 1.73
C TRP A 15 13.32 -1.24 1.58
N VAL A 16 13.41 -2.52 1.32
CA VAL A 16 14.47 -3.16 0.54
C VAL A 16 13.83 -3.65 -0.76
N ASP A 17 14.64 -3.92 -1.78
CA ASP A 17 14.16 -4.41 -3.08
C ASP A 17 13.32 -5.69 -2.99
N ARG A 18 13.34 -6.34 -1.83
CA ARG A 18 12.57 -7.55 -1.50
C ARG A 18 12.18 -7.57 -0.04
N PHE A 19 10.93 -7.90 0.25
CA PHE A 19 10.44 -8.14 1.61
C PHE A 19 9.32 -9.17 1.63
N THR A 20 9.05 -9.69 2.82
CA THR A 20 8.00 -10.67 3.05
C THR A 20 6.86 -10.05 3.83
N VAL A 21 5.64 -10.37 3.43
CA VAL A 21 4.42 -10.08 4.19
C VAL A 21 4.06 -11.33 4.98
N PHE A 22 3.87 -11.17 6.29
CA PHE A 22 3.53 -12.23 7.21
C PHE A 22 2.06 -12.16 7.58
N ASP A 23 1.46 -13.30 7.84
CA ASP A 23 0.12 -13.38 8.41
C ASP A 23 0.13 -13.10 9.93
N GLU A 24 -1.05 -13.15 10.55
CA GLU A 24 -1.24 -12.92 11.99
C GLU A 24 -0.50 -13.93 12.89
N THR A 25 -0.14 -15.10 12.36
CA THR A 25 0.62 -16.13 13.07
C THR A 25 2.13 -15.94 12.95
N GLY A 26 2.57 -15.03 12.06
CA GLY A 26 3.95 -14.79 11.73
C GLY A 26 4.48 -15.72 10.62
N ALA A 27 3.62 -16.45 9.95
CA ALA A 27 4.00 -17.25 8.79
C ALA A 27 4.07 -16.39 7.53
N ASP A 28 4.97 -16.73 6.61
CA ASP A 28 5.08 -16.07 5.31
C ASP A 28 3.75 -16.19 4.57
N LYS A 29 3.33 -15.10 3.91
CA LYS A 29 2.09 -15.05 3.15
C LYS A 29 2.30 -14.56 1.72
N TYR A 30 3.02 -13.45 1.56
CA TYR A 30 3.39 -12.91 0.25
C TYR A 30 4.86 -12.52 0.23
N HIS A 31 5.45 -12.61 -0.95
CA HIS A 31 6.76 -12.03 -1.24
C HIS A 31 6.55 -10.81 -2.14
N VAL A 32 7.23 -9.72 -1.81
CA VAL A 32 7.20 -8.49 -2.60
C VAL A 32 8.60 -8.23 -3.12
N GLU A 33 8.69 -8.00 -4.44
CA GLU A 33 9.93 -7.66 -5.12
C GLU A 33 9.77 -6.34 -5.86
N GLY A 34 10.72 -5.42 -5.67
CA GLY A 34 10.74 -4.11 -6.30
C GLY A 34 11.79 -4.01 -7.39
N GLU A 35 11.41 -3.40 -8.51
CA GLU A 35 12.33 -2.94 -9.55
C GLU A 35 12.34 -1.41 -9.60
N PHE A 36 13.53 -0.81 -9.43
CA PHE A 36 13.71 0.64 -9.35
C PHE A 36 14.58 1.15 -10.49
N PHE A 37 14.17 0.88 -11.73
CA PHE A 37 14.89 1.33 -12.91
C PHE A 37 14.38 2.67 -13.45
N SER A 38 15.12 3.24 -14.41
CA SER A 38 14.88 4.54 -15.05
C SER A 38 13.50 4.70 -15.72
N TRP A 39 12.81 3.61 -16.00
CA TRP A 39 11.47 3.58 -16.62
C TRP A 39 10.31 3.48 -15.63
N GLY A 40 10.54 3.88 -14.39
CA GLY A 40 9.55 3.87 -13.32
C GLY A 40 9.69 2.68 -12.38
N LYS A 41 9.15 2.88 -11.17
CA LYS A 41 9.14 1.87 -10.12
C LYS A 41 8.07 0.82 -10.41
N LYS A 42 8.41 -0.44 -10.13
CA LYS A 42 7.49 -1.57 -10.20
C LYS A 42 7.60 -2.39 -8.93
N LEU A 43 6.48 -2.90 -8.45
CA LEU A 43 6.41 -3.84 -7.34
C LEU A 43 5.61 -5.07 -7.79
N TYR A 44 6.15 -6.23 -7.52
CA TYR A 44 5.52 -7.52 -7.79
C TYR A 44 5.17 -8.19 -6.48
N VAL A 45 3.92 -8.60 -6.32
CA VAL A 45 3.44 -9.34 -5.14
C VAL A 45 3.13 -10.75 -5.57
N THR A 46 3.83 -11.71 -5.01
CA THR A 46 3.64 -13.14 -5.30
C THR A 46 3.19 -13.88 -4.06
N ASP A 47 2.32 -14.85 -4.24
CA ASP A 47 1.98 -15.79 -3.18
C ASP A 47 3.07 -16.87 -2.99
N LEU A 48 2.89 -17.77 -2.03
CA LEU A 48 3.85 -18.81 -1.72
C LEU A 48 3.96 -19.89 -2.82
N THR A 49 3.05 -19.91 -3.78
CA THR A 49 3.12 -20.81 -4.96
C THR A 49 3.94 -20.21 -6.09
N GLY A 50 4.31 -18.93 -5.96
CA GLY A 50 5.00 -18.16 -6.99
C GLY A 50 4.05 -17.50 -8.00
N HIS A 51 2.74 -17.53 -7.75
CA HIS A 51 1.76 -16.82 -8.58
C HIS A 51 1.80 -15.31 -8.26
N GLU A 52 1.93 -14.47 -9.30
CA GLU A 52 1.83 -13.02 -9.18
C GLU A 52 0.37 -12.63 -8.94
N THR A 53 0.04 -12.25 -7.71
CA THR A 53 -1.31 -11.88 -7.30
C THR A 53 -1.59 -10.40 -7.51
N ALA A 54 -0.56 -9.56 -7.40
CA ALA A 54 -0.67 -8.13 -7.63
C ALA A 54 0.60 -7.55 -8.27
N PHE A 55 0.39 -6.50 -9.06
CA PHE A 55 1.45 -5.74 -9.69
C PHE A 55 1.16 -4.24 -9.53
N ILE A 56 2.17 -3.47 -9.17
CA ILE A 56 2.06 -2.03 -8.95
C ILE A 56 3.09 -1.35 -9.84
N GLN A 57 2.66 -0.38 -10.63
CA GLN A 57 3.51 0.31 -11.59
C GLN A 57 3.38 1.81 -11.50
N GLN A 58 4.51 2.50 -11.42
CA GLN A 58 4.59 3.95 -11.52
C GLN A 58 4.18 4.41 -12.92
N LYS A 59 3.32 5.44 -12.99
CA LYS A 59 3.06 6.17 -14.22
C LYS A 59 4.22 7.11 -14.51
N VAL A 60 4.98 6.81 -15.55
CA VAL A 60 6.05 7.69 -16.02
C VAL A 60 5.46 8.89 -16.76
N PHE A 61 6.10 10.06 -16.68
CA PHE A 61 5.64 11.32 -17.28
C PHE A 61 4.29 11.83 -16.74
N SER A 62 4.06 11.66 -15.45
CA SER A 62 2.94 12.28 -14.76
C SER A 62 3.39 13.54 -14.00
N MET A 63 2.60 14.62 -14.03
CA MET A 63 2.88 15.84 -13.28
C MET A 63 2.86 15.61 -11.76
N MET A 64 2.01 14.69 -11.30
CA MET A 64 1.92 14.29 -9.90
C MET A 64 2.27 12.80 -9.78
N PRO A 65 2.92 12.41 -8.68
CA PRO A 65 3.17 10.99 -8.43
C PRO A 65 1.88 10.18 -8.50
N ARG A 66 1.89 9.12 -9.30
CA ARG A 66 0.78 8.17 -9.41
C ARG A 66 1.24 6.77 -9.76
N PHE A 67 0.52 5.79 -9.25
CA PHE A 67 0.79 4.37 -9.45
C PHE A 67 -0.48 3.61 -9.79
N PHE A 68 -0.38 2.74 -10.77
CA PHE A 68 -1.43 1.78 -11.12
C PHE A 68 -1.33 0.53 -10.26
N VAL A 69 -2.47 -0.02 -9.89
CA VAL A 69 -2.62 -1.27 -9.14
C VAL A 69 -3.35 -2.29 -10.02
N TYR A 70 -2.70 -3.42 -10.27
CA TYR A 70 -3.24 -4.55 -11.01
C TYR A 70 -3.40 -5.74 -10.08
N ILE A 71 -4.51 -6.44 -10.17
CA ILE A 71 -4.78 -7.71 -9.49
C ILE A 71 -5.03 -8.76 -10.57
N ASP A 72 -4.29 -9.85 -10.55
CA ASP A 72 -4.34 -10.90 -11.58
C ASP A 72 -4.29 -10.33 -13.02
N GLY A 73 -3.45 -9.32 -13.23
CA GLY A 73 -3.27 -8.65 -14.52
C GLY A 73 -4.37 -7.65 -14.91
N VAL A 74 -5.38 -7.44 -14.07
CA VAL A 74 -6.47 -6.48 -14.31
C VAL A 74 -6.24 -5.21 -13.49
N GLU A 75 -6.24 -4.04 -14.15
CA GLU A 75 -6.17 -2.76 -13.47
C GLU A 75 -7.41 -2.57 -12.58
N ARG A 76 -7.19 -2.34 -11.29
CA ARG A 76 -8.23 -2.18 -10.28
C ARG A 76 -8.28 -0.79 -9.68
N ALA A 77 -7.15 -0.12 -9.59
CA ALA A 77 -7.06 1.19 -8.97
C ALA A 77 -5.87 1.99 -9.49
N GLU A 78 -5.92 3.29 -9.28
CA GLU A 78 -4.81 4.22 -9.47
C GLU A 78 -4.67 5.07 -8.21
N ILE A 79 -3.47 5.11 -7.64
CA ILE A 79 -3.16 5.92 -6.47
C ILE A 79 -2.48 7.20 -6.93
N VAL A 80 -3.04 8.35 -6.55
CA VAL A 80 -2.62 9.67 -7.02
C VAL A 80 -2.33 10.59 -5.84
N LYS A 81 -1.15 11.22 -5.83
CA LYS A 81 -0.91 12.36 -4.95
C LYS A 81 -1.56 13.61 -5.55
N ARG A 82 -2.40 14.30 -4.79
CA ARG A 82 -2.99 15.58 -5.19
C ARG A 82 -2.16 16.75 -4.67
N PHE A 83 -2.10 17.80 -5.46
CA PHE A 83 -1.47 19.03 -5.04
C PHE A 83 -2.34 19.71 -3.98
N THR A 84 -1.74 20.02 -2.82
CA THR A 84 -2.35 20.83 -1.77
C THR A 84 -1.28 21.71 -1.14
N PHE A 85 -1.69 22.86 -0.56
CA PHE A 85 -0.74 23.81 0.03
C PHE A 85 -0.36 23.49 1.49
N PHE A 86 -1.21 22.76 2.22
CA PHE A 86 -1.09 22.66 3.67
C PHE A 86 -1.01 21.23 4.22
N TYR A 87 -1.37 20.23 3.42
CA TYR A 87 -1.38 18.82 3.85
C TYR A 87 -1.18 17.89 2.65
N GLU A 88 -0.74 16.70 2.91
CA GLU A 88 -0.67 15.67 1.88
C GLU A 88 -2.06 15.07 1.64
N LYS A 89 -2.41 14.93 0.39
CA LYS A 89 -3.65 14.27 -0.02
C LYS A 89 -3.36 13.21 -1.07
N TYR A 90 -3.83 12.02 -0.80
CA TYR A 90 -3.81 10.90 -1.73
C TYR A 90 -5.24 10.48 -2.06
N GLU A 91 -5.45 10.08 -3.29
CA GLU A 91 -6.74 9.58 -3.76
C GLU A 91 -6.57 8.21 -4.40
N ILE A 92 -7.58 7.35 -4.22
CA ILE A 92 -7.70 6.05 -4.86
C ILE A 92 -8.74 6.21 -5.95
N GLU A 93 -8.31 6.26 -7.21
CA GLU A 93 -9.19 6.27 -8.37
C GLU A 93 -9.54 4.83 -8.76
N GLY A 94 -10.77 4.59 -9.22
CA GLY A 94 -11.25 3.26 -9.63
C GLY A 94 -11.94 2.45 -8.53
N LEU A 95 -11.86 2.89 -7.28
CA LEU A 95 -12.52 2.29 -6.13
C LEU A 95 -13.30 3.36 -5.35
N ASP A 96 -14.35 2.94 -4.63
CA ASP A 96 -15.10 3.76 -3.67
C ASP A 96 -14.42 3.81 -2.29
N TRP A 97 -13.09 3.85 -2.28
CA TRP A 97 -12.25 3.86 -1.09
C TRP A 97 -11.69 5.24 -0.83
N THR A 98 -11.65 5.64 0.43
CA THR A 98 -11.10 6.94 0.87
C THR A 98 -9.96 6.71 1.86
N ILE A 99 -8.90 7.50 1.72
CA ILE A 99 -7.74 7.43 2.59
C ILE A 99 -7.79 8.59 3.57
N GLU A 100 -7.58 8.32 4.86
CA GLU A 100 -7.54 9.32 5.93
C GLU A 100 -6.40 9.01 6.90
N GLY A 101 -5.68 10.03 7.38
CA GLY A 101 -4.69 9.89 8.44
C GLY A 101 -3.39 10.64 8.20
N ASP A 102 -2.37 10.27 8.98
CA ASP A 102 -1.03 10.85 8.93
C ASP A 102 -0.08 9.94 8.13
N PHE A 103 0.22 10.34 6.90
CA PHE A 103 1.12 9.61 6.01
C PHE A 103 2.58 9.68 6.47
N TRP A 104 2.98 10.76 7.12
CA TRP A 104 4.34 10.94 7.65
C TRP A 104 4.63 9.99 8.81
N ALA A 105 3.64 9.78 9.66
CA ALA A 105 3.73 8.83 10.75
C ALA A 105 3.48 7.37 10.30
N HIS A 106 3.07 7.15 9.06
CA HIS A 106 2.54 5.87 8.56
C HIS A 106 1.38 5.34 9.43
N GLU A 107 0.52 6.27 9.84
CA GLU A 107 -0.69 6.00 10.62
C GLU A 107 -1.89 6.49 9.83
N TYR A 108 -2.45 5.65 8.99
CA TYR A 108 -3.61 6.00 8.18
C TYR A 108 -4.58 4.83 8.05
N ARG A 109 -5.77 5.13 7.58
CA ARG A 109 -6.82 4.15 7.36
C ARG A 109 -7.45 4.32 5.99
N ILE A 110 -8.05 3.26 5.52
CA ILE A 110 -8.87 3.25 4.29
C ILE A 110 -10.29 2.91 4.70
N THR A 111 -11.24 3.72 4.22
CA THR A 111 -12.67 3.54 4.46
C THR A 111 -13.40 3.29 3.16
N GLN A 112 -14.47 2.51 3.23
CA GLN A 112 -15.47 2.32 2.18
C GLN A 112 -16.85 2.58 2.78
N ASN A 113 -17.63 3.50 2.20
CA ASN A 113 -18.93 3.90 2.73
C ASN A 113 -18.87 4.30 4.22
N SER A 114 -17.83 5.06 4.61
CA SER A 114 -17.57 5.49 5.98
C SER A 114 -17.26 4.35 6.97
N ARG A 115 -17.06 3.14 6.50
CA ARG A 115 -16.63 1.99 7.30
C ARG A 115 -15.15 1.76 7.07
N GLU A 116 -14.39 1.63 8.14
CA GLU A 116 -12.98 1.29 8.06
C GLU A 116 -12.81 -0.14 7.52
N ILE A 117 -12.01 -0.30 6.48
CA ILE A 117 -11.69 -1.59 5.86
C ILE A 117 -10.21 -1.94 5.98
N VAL A 118 -9.35 -0.96 6.14
CA VAL A 118 -7.90 -1.16 6.38
C VAL A 118 -7.42 -0.11 7.36
N SER A 119 -6.63 -0.51 8.35
CA SER A 119 -5.82 0.39 9.15
C SER A 119 -4.34 0.03 9.06
N ILE A 120 -3.50 1.05 9.01
CA ILE A 120 -2.06 0.92 8.92
C ILE A 120 -1.45 1.64 10.11
N SER A 121 -0.54 0.96 10.79
CA SER A 121 0.25 1.55 11.87
C SER A 121 1.71 1.11 11.77
N LYS A 122 2.61 2.03 12.15
CA LYS A 122 4.03 1.73 12.24
C LYS A 122 4.30 1.04 13.58
N GLU A 123 4.91 -0.14 13.52
CA GLU A 123 5.42 -0.82 14.71
C GLU A 123 6.95 -0.70 14.76
N TRP A 124 7.46 -0.33 15.95
CA TRP A 124 8.89 -0.29 16.21
C TRP A 124 9.37 -1.67 16.65
N PHE A 125 10.17 -2.32 15.82
CA PHE A 125 10.82 -3.58 16.16
C PHE A 125 12.34 -3.40 16.24
N THR A 126 12.99 -4.27 17.02
CA THR A 126 14.44 -4.31 17.21
C THR A 126 15.22 -4.53 15.90
N TRP A 127 14.53 -5.03 14.85
CA TRP A 127 15.11 -5.44 13.58
C TRP A 127 14.81 -4.50 12.40
N GLY A 128 14.21 -3.35 12.65
CA GLY A 128 13.88 -2.35 11.63
C GLY A 128 12.41 -1.94 11.64
N ASP A 129 12.07 -1.06 10.71
CA ASP A 129 10.70 -0.56 10.57
C ASP A 129 9.78 -1.66 10.03
N CYS A 130 8.71 -1.93 10.75
CA CYS A 130 7.66 -2.87 10.37
C CYS A 130 6.33 -2.15 10.40
N TYR A 131 5.48 -2.42 9.41
CA TYR A 131 4.12 -1.89 9.38
C TYR A 131 3.15 -3.02 9.68
N GLN A 132 2.14 -2.72 10.50
CA GLN A 132 1.02 -3.59 10.73
C GLN A 132 -0.16 -3.11 9.88
N LEU A 133 -0.73 -4.03 9.10
CA LEU A 133 -1.97 -3.85 8.38
C LEU A 133 -3.06 -4.69 9.05
N ASP A 134 -4.13 -4.05 9.45
CA ASP A 134 -5.34 -4.73 9.86
C ASP A 134 -6.37 -4.56 8.74
N ILE A 135 -6.77 -5.66 8.10
CA ILE A 135 -7.65 -5.68 6.93
C ILE A 135 -8.96 -6.37 7.32
N ALA A 136 -10.09 -5.69 7.12
CA ALA A 136 -11.40 -6.25 7.41
C ALA A 136 -11.69 -7.47 6.51
N ASP A 137 -12.32 -8.51 7.06
CA ASP A 137 -12.70 -9.71 6.31
C ASP A 137 -13.63 -9.42 5.12
N SER A 138 -14.37 -8.31 5.17
CA SER A 138 -15.23 -7.85 4.07
C SER A 138 -14.46 -7.26 2.89
N ALA A 139 -13.17 -6.94 3.07
CA ALA A 139 -12.33 -6.38 2.02
C ALA A 139 -11.57 -7.46 1.26
N ASP A 140 -11.28 -7.19 -0.02
CA ASP A 140 -10.34 -7.99 -0.81
C ASP A 140 -8.93 -7.77 -0.26
N GLU A 141 -8.36 -8.78 0.38
CA GLU A 141 -7.08 -8.72 1.08
C GLU A 141 -5.92 -8.37 0.14
N THR A 142 -5.87 -9.02 -1.03
CA THR A 142 -4.79 -8.79 -2.00
C THR A 142 -4.87 -7.37 -2.57
N LEU A 143 -6.07 -6.90 -2.89
CA LEU A 143 -6.30 -5.53 -3.35
C LEU A 143 -5.95 -4.52 -2.25
N ALA A 144 -6.34 -4.76 -1.00
CA ALA A 144 -6.02 -3.90 0.13
C ALA A 144 -4.50 -3.78 0.34
N LEU A 145 -3.79 -4.90 0.34
CA LEU A 145 -2.32 -4.93 0.43
C LEU A 145 -1.69 -4.15 -0.73
N ALA A 146 -2.10 -4.38 -1.97
CA ALA A 146 -1.56 -3.72 -3.15
C ALA A 146 -1.81 -2.20 -3.14
N VAL A 147 -2.99 -1.76 -2.69
CA VAL A 147 -3.31 -0.34 -2.53
C VAL A 147 -2.42 0.32 -1.47
N VAL A 148 -2.19 -0.33 -0.33
CA VAL A 148 -1.28 0.18 0.71
C VAL A 148 0.14 0.31 0.19
N LEU A 149 0.66 -0.71 -0.50
CA LEU A 149 2.00 -0.67 -1.12
C LEU A 149 2.11 0.46 -2.15
N ALA A 150 1.06 0.70 -2.93
CA ALA A 150 1.03 1.81 -3.89
C ALA A 150 1.00 3.18 -3.21
N ILE A 151 0.26 3.35 -2.11
CA ILE A 151 0.26 4.59 -1.31
C ILE A 151 1.67 4.89 -0.80
N ASP A 152 2.33 3.90 -0.23
CA ASP A 152 3.68 4.05 0.26
C ASP A 152 4.68 4.38 -0.86
N ALA A 153 4.53 3.75 -2.03
CA ALA A 153 5.37 4.03 -3.19
C ALA A 153 5.20 5.47 -3.70
N VAL A 154 3.95 5.97 -3.75
CA VAL A 154 3.65 7.37 -4.11
C VAL A 154 4.25 8.34 -3.10
N HIS A 155 4.10 8.05 -1.80
CA HIS A 155 4.63 8.87 -0.72
C HIS A 155 6.17 8.94 -0.78
N ALA A 156 6.84 7.81 -0.93
CA ALA A 156 8.30 7.73 -1.05
C ALA A 156 8.82 8.50 -2.28
N GLN A 157 8.13 8.43 -3.42
CA GLN A 157 8.49 9.17 -4.63
C GLN A 157 8.34 10.68 -4.42
N ALA A 158 7.25 11.12 -3.79
CA ALA A 158 7.01 12.53 -3.51
C ALA A 158 8.09 13.11 -2.59
N ASN A 159 8.51 12.37 -1.57
CA ASN A 159 9.55 12.77 -0.65
C ASN A 159 10.93 12.85 -1.33
N ALA A 160 11.26 11.90 -2.19
CA ALA A 160 12.49 11.91 -2.97
C ALA A 160 12.54 13.12 -3.92
N ALA A 161 11.45 13.48 -4.57
CA ALA A 161 11.35 14.67 -5.41
C ALA A 161 11.51 15.97 -4.60
N ALA A 162 10.92 16.06 -3.40
CA ALA A 162 11.07 17.21 -2.51
C ALA A 162 12.50 17.38 -1.97
N ALA A 163 13.21 16.29 -1.69
CA ALA A 163 14.59 16.30 -1.22
C ALA A 163 15.62 16.69 -2.30
N SER A 164 15.27 16.57 -3.59
CA SER A 164 16.14 16.93 -4.73
C SER A 164 16.00 18.39 -5.19
N THR A 165 15.10 19.12 -4.60
CA THR A 165 14.92 20.57 -4.81
C THR A 165 15.52 21.35 -3.65
#